data_f5ce0732b3fbadb775b092806a900f93
#
_entry.id   f5ce0732b3fbadb775b092806a900f93
#
_cell.length_a   1.000
_cell.length_b   1.000
_cell.length_c   1.000
_cell.angle_alpha   90.00
_cell.angle_beta   90.00
_cell.angle_gamma   90.00
#
_symmetry.space_group_name_H-M   'P 1'
#
loop_
_entity.id
_entity.type
_entity.pdbx_description
1 polymer ?
#
loop_
_entity_poly.entity_id
_entity_poly.type
_entity_poly.pdbx_seq_one_letter_code
_entity_poly.pdbx_strand_id
1 'polypeptide(L)'
;MRIGEQIKNYRKTVGLTQEQVANYLGVSTPAVNKWEKGNTYPDISLLPALARLLKIDMNELFSFREELTEKEIGLFVNELSEVSLD
;
A
#
# COMPACT_ATOMS: atom_id res chain seq x y z
N MET A 1 -0.36 6.89 5.07
CA MET A 1 -0.10 5.79 4.13
C MET A 1 -1.42 5.14 3.73
N ARG A 2 -1.66 4.98 2.45
CA ARG A 2 -2.95 4.48 1.95
C ARG A 2 -2.89 3.03 1.52
N ILE A 3 -2.22 2.21 2.32
CA ILE A 3 -2.03 0.81 1.99
C ILE A 3 -3.35 0.04 1.85
N GLY A 4 -4.34 0.37 2.68
CA GLY A 4 -5.65 -0.29 2.61
C GLY A 4 -6.35 -0.07 1.28
N GLU A 5 -6.32 1.15 0.77
CA GLU A 5 -6.89 1.45 -0.54
C GLU A 5 -6.17 0.70 -1.66
N GLN A 6 -4.85 0.59 -1.56
CA GLN A 6 -4.07 -0.13 -2.56
C GLN A 6 -4.38 -1.62 -2.52
N ILE A 7 -4.47 -2.20 -1.33
CA ILE A 7 -4.86 -3.59 -1.18
C ILE A 7 -6.20 -3.83 -1.86
N LYS A 8 -7.18 -2.99 -1.57
CA LYS A 8 -8.52 -3.14 -2.15
C LYS A 8 -8.51 -3.01 -3.67
N ASN A 9 -7.85 -1.99 -4.18
CA ASN A 9 -7.81 -1.71 -5.60
C ASN A 9 -7.12 -2.82 -6.38
N TYR A 10 -5.95 -3.25 -5.93
CA TYR A 10 -5.22 -4.31 -6.62
C TYR A 10 -5.91 -5.66 -6.45
N ARG A 11 -6.51 -5.91 -5.28
CA ARG A 11 -7.30 -7.12 -5.08
C ARG A 11 -8.41 -7.22 -6.12
N LYS A 12 -9.14 -6.15 -6.32
CA LYS A 12 -10.22 -6.12 -7.33
C LYS A 12 -9.67 -6.26 -8.74
N THR A 13 -8.55 -5.63 -9.03
CA THR A 13 -7.92 -5.70 -10.34
C THR A 13 -7.53 -7.14 -10.70
N VAL A 14 -7.00 -7.90 -9.74
CA VAL A 14 -6.64 -9.30 -9.99
C VAL A 14 -7.83 -10.25 -9.81
N GLY A 15 -9.02 -9.74 -9.46
CA GLY A 15 -10.24 -10.52 -9.39
C GLY A 15 -10.39 -11.39 -8.15
N LEU A 16 -9.81 -10.98 -7.03
CA LEU A 16 -9.87 -11.76 -5.80
C LEU A 16 -10.89 -11.17 -4.82
N THR A 17 -11.51 -12.06 -4.02
CA THR A 17 -12.35 -11.65 -2.90
C THR A 17 -11.49 -11.44 -1.66
N GLN A 18 -12.05 -10.75 -0.66
CA GLN A 18 -11.36 -10.61 0.64
C GLN A 18 -11.10 -11.97 1.26
N GLU A 19 -12.05 -12.90 1.13
CA GLU A 19 -11.91 -14.26 1.65
C GLU A 19 -10.74 -14.99 1.00
N GLN A 20 -10.59 -14.86 -0.32
CA GLN A 20 -9.49 -15.49 -1.03
C GLN A 20 -8.14 -14.95 -0.58
N VAL A 21 -8.05 -13.64 -0.40
CA VAL A 21 -6.83 -13.01 0.12
C VAL A 21 -6.54 -13.51 1.53
N ALA A 22 -7.55 -13.53 2.39
CA ALA A 22 -7.41 -14.01 3.76
C ALA A 22 -6.91 -15.44 3.81
N ASN A 23 -7.52 -16.32 3.01
CA ASN A 23 -7.12 -17.73 2.96
C ASN A 23 -5.67 -17.91 2.50
N TYR A 24 -5.28 -17.16 1.48
CA TYR A 24 -3.91 -17.22 0.98
C TYR A 24 -2.89 -16.80 2.04
N LEU A 25 -3.22 -15.77 2.80
CA LEU A 25 -2.30 -15.21 3.79
C LEU A 25 -2.40 -15.89 5.16
N GLY A 26 -3.39 -16.75 5.36
CA GLY A 26 -3.59 -17.42 6.66
C GLY A 26 -4.15 -16.48 7.73
N VAL A 27 -4.94 -15.50 7.33
CA VAL A 27 -5.58 -14.56 8.25
C VAL A 27 -7.11 -14.64 8.09
N SER A 28 -7.84 -13.94 8.95
CA SER A 28 -9.29 -13.92 8.86
C SER A 28 -9.79 -12.93 7.81
N THR A 29 -10.95 -13.19 7.25
CA THR A 29 -11.58 -12.25 6.32
C THR A 29 -11.83 -10.89 6.96
N PRO A 30 -12.33 -10.80 8.21
CA PRO A 30 -12.47 -9.51 8.88
C PRO A 30 -11.15 -8.74 9.00
N ALA A 31 -10.02 -9.42 9.13
CA ALA A 31 -8.72 -8.75 9.17
C ALA A 31 -8.45 -8.01 7.86
N VAL A 32 -8.66 -8.69 6.73
CA VAL A 32 -8.48 -8.07 5.40
C VAL A 32 -9.42 -6.88 5.24
N ASN A 33 -10.66 -7.02 5.68
CA ASN A 33 -11.62 -5.93 5.62
C ASN A 33 -11.15 -4.71 6.41
N LYS A 34 -10.61 -4.93 7.60
CA LYS A 34 -10.08 -3.83 8.44
C LYS A 34 -8.89 -3.14 7.79
N TRP A 35 -8.02 -3.91 7.13
CA TRP A 35 -6.89 -3.32 6.39
C TRP A 35 -7.41 -2.38 5.30
N GLU A 36 -8.39 -2.86 4.54
CA GLU A 36 -8.92 -2.08 3.41
C GLU A 36 -9.64 -0.83 3.85
N LYS A 37 -10.21 -0.84 5.05
CA LYS A 37 -10.86 0.34 5.63
C LYS A 37 -9.90 1.29 6.31
N GLY A 38 -8.64 0.90 6.46
CA GLY A 38 -7.64 1.73 7.11
C GLY A 38 -7.69 1.67 8.63
N ASN A 39 -8.42 0.71 9.20
CA ASN A 39 -8.52 0.57 10.66
C ASN A 39 -7.32 -0.13 11.27
N THR A 40 -6.72 -1.04 10.53
CA THR A 40 -5.51 -1.77 10.95
C THR A 40 -4.60 -1.96 9.74
N TYR A 41 -3.38 -2.41 10.00
CA TYR A 41 -2.41 -2.71 8.94
C TYR A 41 -2.06 -4.20 8.97
N PRO A 42 -1.70 -4.78 7.80
CA PRO A 42 -1.16 -6.14 7.79
C PRO A 42 0.15 -6.19 8.56
N ASP A 43 0.43 -7.32 9.20
CA ASP A 43 1.73 -7.54 9.79
C ASP A 43 2.80 -7.46 8.70
N ILE A 44 3.94 -6.87 9.04
CA ILE A 44 5.01 -6.64 8.05
C ILE A 44 5.48 -7.94 7.41
N SER A 45 5.42 -9.05 8.14
CA SER A 45 5.81 -10.36 7.63
C SER A 45 4.93 -10.85 6.49
N LEU A 46 3.71 -10.31 6.37
CA LEU A 46 2.77 -10.70 5.33
C LEU A 46 2.95 -9.90 4.03
N LEU A 47 3.66 -8.80 4.08
CA LEU A 47 3.74 -7.90 2.93
C LEU A 47 4.35 -8.52 1.68
N PRO A 48 5.43 -9.31 1.75
CA PRO A 48 5.94 -9.95 0.55
C PRO A 48 4.94 -10.89 -0.12
N ALA A 49 4.22 -11.69 0.69
CA ALA A 49 3.19 -12.60 0.16
C ALA A 49 2.02 -11.82 -0.44
N LEU A 50 1.63 -10.74 0.22
CA LEU A 50 0.55 -9.90 -0.25
C LEU A 50 0.92 -9.24 -1.59
N ALA A 51 2.13 -8.72 -1.70
CA ALA A 51 2.60 -8.11 -2.94
C ALA A 51 2.61 -9.13 -4.09
N ARG A 52 3.08 -10.35 -3.83
CA ARG A 52 3.05 -11.41 -4.83
C ARG A 52 1.64 -11.77 -5.26
N LEU A 53 0.73 -11.88 -4.30
CA LEU A 53 -0.66 -12.23 -4.57
C LEU A 53 -1.34 -11.17 -5.42
N LEU A 54 -1.08 -9.91 -5.12
CA LEU A 54 -1.67 -8.78 -5.84
C LEU A 54 -0.91 -8.43 -7.12
N LYS A 55 0.21 -9.11 -7.38
CA LYS A 55 1.04 -8.93 -8.58
C LYS A 55 1.60 -7.53 -8.71
N ILE A 56 2.04 -6.96 -7.61
CA ILE A 56 2.64 -5.63 -7.54
C ILE A 56 3.94 -5.69 -6.76
N ASP A 57 4.75 -4.66 -6.89
CA ASP A 57 5.94 -4.56 -6.06
C ASP A 57 5.61 -3.86 -4.73
N MET A 58 6.55 -3.86 -3.80
CA MET A 58 6.34 -3.29 -2.48
C MET A 58 6.14 -1.77 -2.53
N ASN A 59 6.79 -1.11 -3.48
CA ASN A 59 6.61 0.34 -3.63
C ASN A 59 5.19 0.69 -4.03
N GLU A 60 4.61 -0.09 -4.94
CA GLU A 60 3.23 0.11 -5.36
C GLU A 60 2.27 -0.14 -4.20
N LEU A 61 2.54 -1.20 -3.41
CA LEU A 61 1.70 -1.53 -2.27
C LEU A 61 1.67 -0.40 -1.25
N PHE A 62 2.81 0.19 -0.95
CA PHE A 62 2.89 1.28 0.01
C PHE A 62 2.42 2.62 -0.56
N SER A 63 2.27 2.72 -1.87
CA SER A 63 1.80 3.96 -2.54
C SER A 63 2.67 5.16 -2.24
N PHE A 64 3.96 4.96 -2.09
CA PHE A 64 4.86 6.01 -1.64
C PHE A 64 4.75 7.27 -2.49
N ARG A 65 4.70 7.08 -3.80
CA ARG A 65 4.61 8.21 -4.72
C ARG A 65 3.26 8.89 -4.71
N GLU A 66 2.21 8.12 -4.46
CA GLU A 66 0.84 8.60 -4.50
C GLU A 66 0.43 9.32 -3.23
N GLU A 67 1.12 9.08 -2.14
CA GLU A 67 0.86 9.78 -0.88
C GLU A 67 1.42 11.19 -0.88
N LEU A 68 2.38 11.46 -1.77
CA LEU A 68 2.95 12.80 -1.94
C LEU A 68 2.28 13.45 -3.15
N THR A 69 1.63 14.59 -2.93
CA THR A 69 1.08 15.37 -4.02
C THR A 69 2.22 16.01 -4.81
N GLU A 70 1.95 16.39 -6.05
CA GLU A 70 2.94 17.11 -6.83
C GLU A 70 3.45 18.34 -6.11
N LYS A 71 2.57 19.03 -5.41
CA LYS A 71 2.92 20.20 -4.64
C LYS A 71 3.87 19.84 -3.49
N GLU A 72 3.59 18.78 -2.76
CA GLU A 72 4.44 18.33 -1.68
C GLU A 72 5.81 17.89 -2.18
N ILE A 73 5.84 17.17 -3.29
CA ILE A 73 7.08 16.75 -3.92
C ILE A 73 7.88 17.98 -4.37
N GLY A 74 7.21 18.94 -4.98
CA GLY A 74 7.85 20.16 -5.43
C GLY A 74 8.46 20.95 -4.29
N LEU A 75 7.74 21.10 -3.19
CA LEU A 75 8.25 21.80 -2.01
C LEU A 75 9.45 21.08 -1.41
N PHE A 76 9.38 19.76 -1.33
CA PHE A 76 10.47 18.95 -0.79
C PHE A 76 11.73 19.10 -1.64
N VAL A 77 11.58 19.02 -2.94
CA VAL A 77 12.71 19.15 -3.88
C VAL A 77 13.30 20.56 -3.79
N ASN A 78 12.48 21.57 -3.70
CA ASN A 78 12.94 22.94 -3.60
C ASN A 78 13.75 23.16 -2.32
N GLU A 79 13.28 22.64 -1.20
CA GLU A 79 14.02 22.73 0.07
C GLU A 79 15.37 22.03 -0.02
N LEU A 80 15.39 20.85 -0.60
CA LEU A 80 16.64 20.10 -0.77
C LEU A 80 17.60 20.82 -1.72
N SER A 81 17.06 21.41 -2.78
CA SER A 81 17.88 22.16 -3.74
C SER A 81 18.51 23.38 -3.08
N GLU A 82 17.76 24.09 -2.27
CA GLU A 82 18.26 25.26 -1.55
C GLU A 82 19.38 24.87 -0.59
N VAL A 83 19.17 23.80 0.15
CA VAL A 83 20.17 23.29 1.08
C VAL A 83 21.40 22.79 0.37
N SER A 84 21.22 22.10 -0.76
CA SER A 84 22.35 21.54 -1.51
C SER A 84 23.20 22.60 -2.20
N LEU A 85 22.61 23.74 -2.53
CA LEU A 85 23.33 24.81 -3.22
C LEU A 85 24.13 25.67 -2.27
N ASP A 86 23.84 25.60 -1.02
CA ASP A 86 24.56 26.31 0.01
C ASP A 86 25.86 25.61 0.38
#